data_4fdeb3eac2cecf07745a88c2c354a350
#
_entry.id   4fdeb3eac2cecf07745a88c2c354a350
#
_cell.length_a   1.000
_cell.length_b   1.000
_cell.length_c   1.000
_cell.angle_alpha   90.00
_cell.angle_beta   90.00
_cell.angle_gamma   90.00
#
_symmetry.space_group_name_H-M   'P 1'
#
loop_
_entity.id
_entity.type
_entity.pdbx_description
1 polymer ?
#
loop_
_entity_poly.entity_id
_entity_poly.type
_entity_poly.pdbx_seq_one_letter_code
_entity_poly.pdbx_strand_id
1 'polypeptide(L)'
;MEPDHSANIAVFMETYPNAQIVASAKAFAMMGQFFGTQYEDRRLVVGEGDTLALGARTLHFVAAPMVHWPEVIVTYEDKDKILFSADGFGKFGALDSDEAWADEARRYYIGIVGKYGAQVQALLKKAAALDIRTICPLHGPVLTGNLGYYLGLYDTWSSYAAETEGVLVAYASVYGNTKKAAETLAEKLRGLGCPAVKLVDLARDDMAEAVADAFRYTKIVLASPTYNGDVFPFMRTFVEHLTERNFRRRTVGVIENGSWAPVAAKTMKQMLENSKEITFAQPTVTVRSAMNAENEAQLSALAEALAK
;
A
#
# COMPACT_ATOMS: atom_id res chain seq x y z
N MET A 1 17.39 0.31 -10.12
CA MET A 1 18.19 -0.94 -10.34
C MET A 1 17.33 -2.18 -10.11
N GLU A 2 16.05 -2.03 -10.11
CA GLU A 2 15.10 -3.14 -10.04
C GLU A 2 15.28 -4.06 -11.24
N PRO A 3 15.47 -5.37 -11.05
CA PRO A 3 15.82 -6.29 -12.13
C PRO A 3 14.81 -6.40 -13.26
N ASP A 4 13.52 -6.19 -12.98
CA ASP A 4 12.45 -6.17 -13.99
C ASP A 4 12.58 -5.00 -14.98
N HIS A 5 13.30 -3.93 -14.62
CA HIS A 5 13.57 -2.79 -15.49
C HIS A 5 15.03 -2.76 -15.99
N SER A 6 15.98 -3.25 -15.18
CA SER A 6 17.41 -3.06 -15.43
C SER A 6 18.17 -4.31 -15.91
N ALA A 7 17.55 -5.50 -15.88
CA ALA A 7 18.22 -6.75 -16.19
C ALA A 7 18.94 -6.76 -17.57
N ASN A 8 18.39 -6.04 -18.54
CA ASN A 8 18.93 -5.99 -19.90
C ASN A 8 20.00 -4.89 -20.14
N ILE A 9 20.41 -4.15 -19.10
CA ILE A 9 21.43 -3.08 -19.27
C ILE A 9 22.72 -3.65 -19.88
N ALA A 10 23.20 -4.80 -19.43
CA ALA A 10 24.43 -5.41 -19.97
C ALA A 10 24.30 -5.70 -21.46
N VAL A 11 23.22 -6.35 -21.88
CA VAL A 11 22.93 -6.66 -23.29
C VAL A 11 22.81 -5.38 -24.12
N PHE A 12 22.16 -4.34 -23.60
CA PHE A 12 22.05 -3.05 -24.26
C PHE A 12 23.43 -2.40 -24.49
N MET A 13 24.25 -2.40 -23.45
CA MET A 13 25.59 -1.78 -23.52
C MET A 13 26.56 -2.54 -24.45
N GLU A 14 26.39 -3.85 -24.58
CA GLU A 14 27.11 -4.66 -25.59
C GLU A 14 26.64 -4.35 -27.01
N THR A 15 25.31 -4.25 -27.19
CA THR A 15 24.69 -3.99 -28.50
C THR A 15 25.00 -2.58 -29.03
N TYR A 16 25.06 -1.59 -28.11
CA TYR A 16 25.28 -0.19 -28.44
C TYR A 16 26.57 0.36 -27.79
N PRO A 17 27.75 0.11 -28.39
CA PRO A 17 29.03 0.41 -27.75
C PRO A 17 29.28 1.92 -27.51
N ASN A 18 28.56 2.79 -28.22
CA ASN A 18 28.66 4.24 -28.06
C ASN A 18 27.63 4.82 -27.07
N ALA A 19 26.75 4.00 -26.52
CA ALA A 19 25.75 4.45 -25.52
C ALA A 19 26.42 4.76 -24.17
N GLN A 20 25.88 5.74 -23.49
CA GLN A 20 26.23 6.07 -22.11
C GLN A 20 25.05 5.80 -21.19
N ILE A 21 25.34 5.34 -19.97
CA ILE A 21 24.34 5.20 -18.90
C ILE A 21 24.33 6.48 -18.06
N VAL A 22 23.13 7.04 -17.87
CA VAL A 22 22.92 8.18 -16.99
C VAL A 22 22.16 7.68 -15.75
N ALA A 23 22.78 7.77 -14.58
CA ALA A 23 22.18 7.26 -13.34
C ALA A 23 22.83 7.88 -12.11
N SER A 24 22.26 7.59 -10.90
CA SER A 24 22.88 8.00 -9.64
C SER A 24 24.19 7.23 -9.35
N ALA A 25 25.08 7.83 -8.57
CA ALA A 25 26.29 7.15 -8.11
C ALA A 25 25.97 5.80 -7.41
N LYS A 26 24.87 5.76 -6.68
CA LYS A 26 24.42 4.54 -6.00
C LYS A 26 23.94 3.47 -6.98
N ALA A 27 23.26 3.86 -8.06
CA ALA A 27 22.88 2.93 -9.12
C ALA A 27 24.10 2.28 -9.77
N PHE A 28 25.16 3.04 -10.04
CA PHE A 28 26.40 2.47 -10.58
C PHE A 28 27.08 1.50 -9.61
N ALA A 29 27.10 1.82 -8.31
CA ALA A 29 27.60 0.88 -7.31
C ALA A 29 26.80 -0.44 -7.31
N MET A 30 25.47 -0.37 -7.48
CA MET A 30 24.59 -1.54 -7.58
C MET A 30 24.79 -2.29 -8.91
N MET A 31 25.03 -1.59 -10.02
CA MET A 31 25.40 -2.23 -11.30
C MET A 31 26.66 -3.09 -11.16
N GLY A 32 27.64 -2.64 -10.37
CA GLY A 32 28.82 -3.44 -10.04
C GLY A 32 28.48 -4.76 -9.35
N GLN A 33 27.42 -4.80 -8.54
CA GLN A 33 26.95 -6.02 -7.89
C GLN A 33 26.14 -6.93 -8.83
N PHE A 34 25.32 -6.36 -9.72
CA PHE A 34 24.50 -7.12 -10.66
C PHE A 34 25.25 -7.60 -11.89
N PHE A 35 26.15 -6.77 -12.45
CA PHE A 35 26.79 -7.00 -13.75
C PHE A 35 28.31 -7.14 -13.66
N GLY A 36 28.92 -7.00 -12.48
CA GLY A 36 30.37 -7.06 -12.30
C GLY A 36 31.13 -5.84 -12.84
N THR A 37 30.43 -4.79 -13.28
CA THR A 37 31.01 -3.54 -13.81
C THR A 37 30.15 -2.35 -13.41
N GLN A 38 30.80 -1.19 -13.26
CA GLN A 38 30.12 0.09 -13.06
C GLN A 38 30.15 0.95 -14.34
N TYR A 39 30.57 0.39 -15.48
CA TYR A 39 30.63 1.07 -16.76
C TYR A 39 31.41 2.40 -16.68
N GLU A 40 32.59 2.42 -16.05
CA GLU A 40 33.35 3.60 -15.68
C GLU A 40 33.68 4.51 -16.88
N ASP A 41 33.90 3.93 -18.04
CA ASP A 41 34.19 4.58 -19.31
C ASP A 41 32.97 5.13 -20.06
N ARG A 42 31.77 4.67 -19.69
CA ARG A 42 30.49 4.99 -20.37
C ARG A 42 29.39 5.40 -19.42
N ARG A 43 29.71 6.03 -18.30
CA ARG A 43 28.76 6.50 -17.32
C ARG A 43 28.71 8.00 -17.18
N LEU A 44 27.51 8.55 -17.02
CA LEU A 44 27.27 9.91 -16.57
C LEU A 44 26.55 9.85 -15.21
N VAL A 45 27.25 10.27 -14.15
CA VAL A 45 26.68 10.31 -12.81
C VAL A 45 25.86 11.59 -12.68
N VAL A 46 24.61 11.44 -12.24
CA VAL A 46 23.70 12.57 -11.96
C VAL A 46 23.07 12.43 -10.58
N GLY A 47 22.62 13.53 -10.03
CA GLY A 47 21.98 13.61 -8.72
C GLY A 47 20.84 14.62 -8.69
N GLU A 48 20.44 15.00 -7.46
CA GLU A 48 19.38 15.98 -7.23
C GLU A 48 19.69 17.32 -7.88
N GLY A 49 18.80 17.78 -8.76
CA GLY A 49 18.88 19.08 -9.42
C GLY A 49 19.82 19.14 -10.63
N ASP A 50 20.52 18.06 -10.96
CA ASP A 50 21.32 18.00 -12.17
C ASP A 50 20.43 18.01 -13.41
N THR A 51 21.00 18.44 -14.54
CA THR A 51 20.29 18.52 -15.83
C THR A 51 21.12 17.93 -16.94
N LEU A 52 20.46 17.45 -18.00
CA LEU A 52 21.09 16.97 -19.22
C LEU A 52 20.39 17.55 -20.45
N ALA A 53 21.10 18.35 -21.20
CA ALA A 53 20.59 18.91 -22.45
C ALA A 53 20.64 17.86 -23.58
N LEU A 54 19.52 17.65 -24.24
CA LEU A 54 19.36 16.79 -25.41
C LEU A 54 18.86 17.63 -26.61
N GLY A 55 19.65 18.62 -27.00
CA GLY A 55 19.31 19.55 -28.09
C GLY A 55 18.14 20.46 -27.69
N ALA A 56 16.94 20.21 -28.23
CA ALA A 56 15.75 21.01 -27.96
C ALA A 56 15.02 20.64 -26.66
N ARG A 57 15.51 19.69 -25.90
CA ARG A 57 14.92 19.16 -24.66
C ARG A 57 15.96 19.18 -23.56
N THR A 58 15.51 19.36 -22.32
CA THR A 58 16.36 19.24 -21.14
C THR A 58 15.71 18.23 -20.17
N LEU A 59 16.51 17.28 -19.71
CA LEU A 59 16.13 16.39 -18.63
C LEU A 59 16.57 16.98 -17.30
N HIS A 60 15.68 16.98 -16.32
CA HIS A 60 15.94 17.39 -14.94
C HIS A 60 15.83 16.17 -14.06
N PHE A 61 16.84 15.93 -13.21
CA PHE A 61 16.88 14.75 -12.34
C PHE A 61 16.47 15.11 -10.93
N VAL A 62 15.51 14.37 -10.38
CA VAL A 62 14.98 14.54 -9.02
C VAL A 62 15.20 13.24 -8.27
N ALA A 63 16.00 13.28 -7.20
CA ALA A 63 16.24 12.11 -6.38
C ALA A 63 14.98 11.72 -5.59
N ALA A 64 14.64 10.43 -5.66
CA ALA A 64 13.49 9.83 -5.02
C ALA A 64 13.89 8.59 -4.20
N PRO A 65 14.87 8.71 -3.26
CA PRO A 65 15.39 7.57 -2.54
C PRO A 65 14.29 6.87 -1.74
N MET A 66 14.28 5.54 -1.79
CA MET A 66 13.27 4.67 -1.16
C MET A 66 11.86 4.79 -1.76
N VAL A 67 11.74 5.32 -2.96
CA VAL A 67 10.48 5.27 -3.72
C VAL A 67 10.72 4.42 -5.00
N HIS A 68 10.85 3.05 -4.96
CA HIS A 68 10.93 2.41 -3.63
C HIS A 68 12.34 1.90 -3.30
N TRP A 69 13.31 1.98 -4.22
CA TRP A 69 14.70 1.61 -4.02
C TRP A 69 15.59 2.83 -3.66
N PRO A 70 16.76 2.61 -3.03
CA PRO A 70 17.55 3.70 -2.46
C PRO A 70 18.24 4.60 -3.49
N GLU A 71 18.38 4.15 -4.74
CA GLU A 71 19.07 4.85 -5.83
C GLU A 71 18.14 5.56 -6.80
N VAL A 72 16.81 5.46 -6.60
CA VAL A 72 15.82 5.93 -7.55
C VAL A 72 15.96 7.43 -7.83
N ILE A 73 15.93 7.75 -9.12
CA ILE A 73 15.81 9.10 -9.67
C ILE A 73 14.56 9.12 -10.56
N VAL A 74 13.70 10.09 -10.39
CA VAL A 74 12.67 10.42 -11.39
C VAL A 74 13.22 11.50 -12.33
N THR A 75 12.79 11.46 -13.58
CA THR A 75 13.31 12.36 -14.60
C THR A 75 12.18 13.19 -15.18
N TYR A 76 12.35 14.52 -15.20
CA TYR A 76 11.38 15.43 -15.78
C TYR A 76 11.96 16.02 -17.09
N GLU A 77 11.21 15.89 -18.17
CA GLU A 77 11.51 16.51 -19.47
C GLU A 77 10.70 17.82 -19.59
N ASP A 78 11.43 18.94 -19.81
CA ASP A 78 10.87 20.29 -19.62
C ASP A 78 10.12 20.86 -20.83
N LYS A 79 10.28 20.31 -22.03
CA LYS A 79 9.62 20.78 -23.24
C LYS A 79 8.19 20.27 -23.37
N ASP A 80 8.00 18.96 -23.32
CA ASP A 80 6.68 18.33 -23.44
C ASP A 80 6.04 18.06 -22.05
N LYS A 81 6.75 18.45 -20.96
CA LYS A 81 6.25 18.37 -19.59
C LYS A 81 5.98 16.94 -19.11
N ILE A 82 6.92 16.05 -19.41
CA ILE A 82 6.81 14.62 -19.12
C ILE A 82 7.60 14.27 -17.87
N LEU A 83 6.95 13.60 -16.93
CA LEU A 83 7.59 12.99 -15.77
C LEU A 83 7.75 11.47 -16.01
N PHE A 84 8.99 11.00 -16.10
CA PHE A 84 9.34 9.58 -16.03
C PHE A 84 9.49 9.24 -14.53
N SER A 85 8.49 8.59 -13.98
CA SER A 85 8.29 8.50 -12.53
C SER A 85 8.87 7.25 -11.87
N ALA A 86 9.71 6.48 -12.59
CA ALA A 86 10.07 5.13 -12.18
C ALA A 86 8.80 4.32 -11.84
N ASP A 87 8.75 3.62 -10.73
CA ASP A 87 7.55 2.87 -10.32
C ASP A 87 6.45 3.77 -9.72
N GLY A 88 6.76 5.01 -9.47
CA GLY A 88 5.76 5.97 -8.98
C GLY A 88 4.58 6.09 -9.94
N PHE A 89 3.35 6.03 -9.42
CA PHE A 89 2.09 6.03 -10.17
C PHE A 89 1.84 4.76 -10.99
N GLY A 90 2.61 3.70 -10.76
CA GLY A 90 2.39 2.40 -11.37
C GLY A 90 1.18 1.66 -10.81
N LYS A 91 0.73 0.64 -11.53
CA LYS A 91 -0.32 -0.30 -11.10
C LYS A 91 0.05 -1.73 -11.48
N PHE A 92 -0.53 -2.71 -10.79
CA PHE A 92 -0.53 -4.09 -11.26
C PHE A 92 -1.48 -4.30 -12.44
N GLY A 93 -1.34 -5.45 -13.11
CA GLY A 93 -2.20 -5.88 -14.20
C GLY A 93 -1.72 -5.43 -15.57
N ALA A 94 -2.23 -6.10 -16.59
CA ALA A 94 -1.94 -5.81 -17.99
C ALA A 94 -2.60 -4.49 -18.45
N LEU A 95 -2.09 -3.90 -19.54
CA LEU A 95 -2.61 -2.62 -20.04
C LEU A 95 -4.02 -2.75 -20.65
N ASP A 96 -4.40 -3.94 -21.06
CA ASP A 96 -5.69 -4.29 -21.65
C ASP A 96 -6.69 -4.88 -20.63
N SER A 97 -6.39 -4.81 -19.32
CA SER A 97 -7.32 -5.20 -18.26
C SER A 97 -8.34 -4.10 -17.98
N ASP A 98 -9.58 -4.49 -17.70
CA ASP A 98 -10.67 -3.57 -17.33
C ASP A 98 -10.63 -3.12 -15.85
N GLU A 99 -9.58 -3.47 -15.12
CA GLU A 99 -9.43 -3.12 -13.70
C GLU A 99 -9.25 -1.61 -13.50
N ALA A 100 -9.97 -1.08 -12.51
CA ALA A 100 -9.84 0.33 -12.16
C ALA A 100 -8.40 0.65 -11.71
N TRP A 101 -7.81 1.69 -12.29
CA TRP A 101 -6.44 2.09 -11.97
C TRP A 101 -6.22 2.25 -10.47
N ALA A 102 -7.16 2.91 -9.76
CA ALA A 102 -7.00 3.20 -8.34
C ALA A 102 -6.89 1.95 -7.46
N ASP A 103 -7.61 0.88 -7.77
CA ASP A 103 -7.62 -0.34 -6.95
C ASP A 103 -6.28 -1.07 -7.08
N GLU A 104 -5.79 -1.25 -8.30
CA GLU A 104 -4.52 -1.92 -8.57
C GLU A 104 -3.31 -1.04 -8.23
N ALA A 105 -3.39 0.28 -8.40
CA ALA A 105 -2.35 1.20 -8.00
C ALA A 105 -2.25 1.31 -6.46
N ARG A 106 -3.37 1.26 -5.73
CA ARG A 106 -3.37 1.20 -4.26
C ARG A 106 -2.72 -0.09 -3.78
N ARG A 107 -3.09 -1.24 -4.36
CA ARG A 107 -2.51 -2.54 -4.03
C ARG A 107 -1.00 -2.54 -4.29
N TYR A 108 -0.57 -2.02 -5.45
CA TYR A 108 0.84 -1.82 -5.79
C TYR A 108 1.55 -0.92 -4.77
N TYR A 109 1.00 0.30 -4.53
CA TYR A 109 1.57 1.28 -3.63
C TYR A 109 1.71 0.75 -2.19
N ILE A 110 0.62 0.25 -1.61
CA ILE A 110 0.61 -0.25 -0.23
C ILE A 110 1.52 -1.47 -0.10
N GLY A 111 1.52 -2.37 -1.09
CA GLY A 111 2.33 -3.58 -1.10
C GLY A 111 3.84 -3.29 -1.09
N ILE A 112 4.29 -2.31 -1.86
CA ILE A 112 5.70 -2.09 -2.19
C ILE A 112 6.24 -0.80 -1.55
N VAL A 113 5.50 0.31 -1.62
CA VAL A 113 5.94 1.64 -1.19
C VAL A 113 5.38 2.04 0.18
N GLY A 114 4.30 1.42 0.66
CA GLY A 114 3.51 1.86 1.80
C GLY A 114 4.30 2.20 3.09
N LYS A 115 5.43 1.51 3.32
CA LYS A 115 6.35 1.81 4.43
C LYS A 115 6.99 3.20 4.33
N TYR A 116 7.17 3.72 3.12
CA TYR A 116 7.98 4.90 2.80
C TYR A 116 7.16 6.17 2.53
N GLY A 117 6.00 6.32 3.17
CA GLY A 117 5.10 7.46 2.97
C GLY A 117 5.79 8.82 3.10
N ALA A 118 6.71 9.01 4.06
CA ALA A 118 7.44 10.26 4.24
C ALA A 118 8.32 10.62 3.03
N GLN A 119 8.95 9.60 2.39
CA GLN A 119 9.77 9.79 1.21
C GLN A 119 8.90 10.16 -0.01
N VAL A 120 7.73 9.53 -0.15
CA VAL A 120 6.76 9.88 -1.19
C VAL A 120 6.23 11.29 -0.99
N GLN A 121 5.90 11.70 0.24
CA GLN A 121 5.48 13.08 0.55
C GLN A 121 6.57 14.11 0.17
N ALA A 122 7.84 13.79 0.44
CA ALA A 122 8.96 14.64 0.04
C ALA A 122 9.07 14.74 -1.49
N LEU A 123 8.88 13.64 -2.22
CA LEU A 123 8.87 13.61 -3.69
C LEU A 123 7.70 14.41 -4.27
N LEU A 124 6.48 14.23 -3.74
CA LEU A 124 5.29 14.99 -4.18
C LEU A 124 5.49 16.49 -4.00
N LYS A 125 6.11 16.91 -2.89
CA LYS A 125 6.45 18.31 -2.65
C LYS A 125 7.42 18.89 -3.68
N LYS A 126 8.43 18.11 -4.11
CA LYS A 126 9.33 18.51 -5.20
C LYS A 126 8.59 18.56 -6.54
N ALA A 127 7.77 17.55 -6.85
CA ALA A 127 7.00 17.48 -8.08
C ALA A 127 5.97 18.61 -8.22
N ALA A 128 5.45 19.14 -7.12
CA ALA A 128 4.50 20.26 -7.13
C ALA A 128 5.09 21.56 -7.71
N ALA A 129 6.42 21.69 -7.81
CA ALA A 129 7.09 22.82 -8.45
C ALA A 129 7.24 22.64 -9.97
N LEU A 130 6.87 21.49 -10.53
CA LEU A 130 7.00 21.16 -11.94
C LEU A 130 5.65 21.28 -12.67
N ASP A 131 5.67 21.79 -13.91
CA ASP A 131 4.49 21.81 -14.79
C ASP A 131 4.35 20.45 -15.50
N ILE A 132 3.85 19.42 -14.78
CA ILE A 132 3.72 18.06 -15.32
C ILE A 132 2.40 17.93 -16.09
N ARG A 133 2.47 17.43 -17.33
CA ARG A 133 1.30 17.15 -18.19
C ARG A 133 1.11 15.67 -18.49
N THR A 134 2.19 14.91 -18.39
CA THR A 134 2.19 13.46 -18.63
C THR A 134 3.05 12.77 -17.58
N ILE A 135 2.58 11.66 -17.02
CA ILE A 135 3.36 10.78 -16.15
C ILE A 135 3.55 9.45 -16.85
N CYS A 136 4.78 9.02 -16.98
CA CYS A 136 5.18 7.76 -17.57
C CYS A 136 5.75 6.84 -16.49
N PRO A 137 4.93 6.01 -15.84
CA PRO A 137 5.41 5.01 -14.89
C PRO A 137 6.03 3.81 -15.62
N LEU A 138 6.86 3.05 -14.92
CA LEU A 138 7.44 1.81 -15.45
C LEU A 138 6.44 0.65 -15.47
N HIS A 139 5.40 0.70 -14.62
CA HIS A 139 4.28 -0.24 -14.60
C HIS A 139 2.96 0.47 -14.89
N GLY A 140 2.09 -0.14 -15.69
CA GLY A 140 0.77 0.39 -16.02
C GLY A 140 0.77 1.40 -17.17
N PRO A 141 -0.33 2.13 -17.36
CA PRO A 141 -0.50 3.02 -18.50
C PRO A 141 0.21 4.36 -18.30
N VAL A 142 0.51 5.02 -19.43
CA VAL A 142 0.86 6.44 -19.43
C VAL A 142 -0.34 7.26 -18.95
N LEU A 143 -0.14 8.14 -17.97
CA LEU A 143 -1.18 8.96 -17.38
C LEU A 143 -1.17 10.35 -18.00
N THR A 144 -2.32 10.72 -18.60
CA THR A 144 -2.56 12.02 -19.20
C THR A 144 -3.92 12.56 -18.72
N GLY A 145 -4.10 13.87 -18.70
CA GLY A 145 -5.34 14.45 -18.20
C GLY A 145 -5.58 14.18 -16.72
N ASN A 146 -6.40 14.97 -16.05
CA ASN A 146 -6.76 14.82 -14.63
C ASN A 146 -5.65 14.31 -13.68
N LEU A 147 -4.40 14.78 -13.88
CA LEU A 147 -3.27 14.33 -13.06
C LEU A 147 -3.47 14.62 -11.57
N GLY A 148 -4.29 15.63 -11.25
CA GLY A 148 -4.68 15.93 -9.87
C GLY A 148 -5.34 14.77 -9.13
N TYR A 149 -6.06 13.89 -9.83
CA TYR A 149 -6.65 12.69 -9.27
C TYR A 149 -5.56 11.69 -8.80
N TYR A 150 -4.59 11.41 -9.66
CA TYR A 150 -3.50 10.47 -9.35
C TYR A 150 -2.59 11.01 -8.24
N LEU A 151 -2.23 12.29 -8.32
CA LEU A 151 -1.44 12.98 -7.29
C LEU A 151 -2.16 13.01 -5.95
N GLY A 152 -3.48 13.29 -5.95
CA GLY A 152 -4.31 13.31 -4.75
C GLY A 152 -4.40 11.95 -4.06
N LEU A 153 -4.50 10.85 -4.82
CA LEU A 153 -4.46 9.50 -4.25
C LEU A 153 -3.09 9.17 -3.63
N TYR A 154 -2.01 9.52 -4.31
CA TYR A 154 -0.65 9.34 -3.77
C TYR A 154 -0.41 10.17 -2.50
N ASP A 155 -0.95 11.40 -2.44
CA ASP A 155 -0.91 12.22 -1.22
C ASP A 155 -1.69 11.56 -0.07
N THR A 156 -2.90 11.07 -0.37
CA THR A 156 -3.74 10.34 0.60
C THR A 156 -3.02 9.11 1.15
N TRP A 157 -2.49 8.25 0.27
CA TRP A 157 -1.84 7.01 0.69
C TRP A 157 -0.54 7.25 1.45
N SER A 158 0.27 8.21 0.99
CA SER A 158 1.58 8.50 1.60
C SER A 158 1.49 9.29 2.91
N SER A 159 0.41 10.02 3.12
CA SER A 159 0.10 10.64 4.41
C SER A 159 -0.60 9.68 5.38
N TYR A 160 -0.91 8.45 4.94
CA TYR A 160 -1.68 7.45 5.68
C TYR A 160 -3.12 7.90 6.02
N ALA A 161 -3.65 8.86 5.28
CA ALA A 161 -5.05 9.21 5.36
C ALA A 161 -5.92 8.09 4.78
N ALA A 162 -7.16 8.00 5.24
CA ALA A 162 -8.11 7.08 4.64
C ALA A 162 -8.65 7.65 3.31
N GLU A 163 -8.86 6.79 2.34
CA GLU A 163 -9.40 7.17 1.03
C GLU A 163 -10.94 7.17 1.03
N THR A 164 -11.52 6.26 1.81
CA THR A 164 -12.96 6.00 1.79
C THR A 164 -13.51 5.93 3.22
N GLU A 165 -14.55 6.70 3.49
CA GLU A 165 -15.32 6.53 4.72
C GLU A 165 -16.04 5.17 4.67
N GLY A 166 -15.82 4.34 5.69
CA GLY A 166 -16.40 2.99 5.74
C GLY A 166 -15.63 2.05 6.64
N VAL A 167 -16.03 0.78 6.61
CA VAL A 167 -15.50 -0.27 7.49
C VAL A 167 -15.08 -1.49 6.69
N LEU A 168 -13.82 -1.90 6.83
CA LEU A 168 -13.35 -3.22 6.43
C LEU A 168 -13.62 -4.20 7.60
N VAL A 169 -14.34 -5.26 7.37
CA VAL A 169 -14.51 -6.38 8.32
C VAL A 169 -13.68 -7.54 7.84
N ALA A 170 -12.46 -7.68 8.37
CA ALA A 170 -11.53 -8.76 8.06
C ALA A 170 -11.68 -9.89 9.10
N TYR A 171 -11.93 -11.09 8.63
CA TYR A 171 -12.11 -12.23 9.52
C TYR A 171 -11.33 -13.46 9.08
N ALA A 172 -11.02 -14.32 10.07
CA ALA A 172 -10.63 -15.70 9.86
C ALA A 172 -11.54 -16.60 10.69
N SER A 173 -11.93 -17.75 10.15
CA SER A 173 -12.90 -18.64 10.83
C SER A 173 -12.60 -20.10 10.51
N VAL A 174 -12.62 -20.96 11.52
CA VAL A 174 -12.40 -22.41 11.37
C VAL A 174 -13.73 -23.14 11.18
N TYR A 175 -14.68 -22.95 12.11
CA TYR A 175 -15.96 -23.66 12.14
C TYR A 175 -17.15 -22.82 11.72
N GLY A 176 -16.94 -21.61 11.21
CA GLY A 176 -18.00 -20.72 10.74
C GLY A 176 -18.58 -19.76 11.80
N ASN A 177 -18.33 -19.96 13.09
CA ASN A 177 -18.91 -19.12 14.13
C ASN A 177 -18.33 -17.69 14.15
N THR A 178 -17.03 -17.52 13.95
CA THR A 178 -16.39 -16.20 13.82
C THR A 178 -16.87 -15.50 12.52
N LYS A 179 -16.97 -16.26 11.43
CA LYS A 179 -17.57 -15.77 10.17
C LYS A 179 -18.96 -15.22 10.41
N LYS A 180 -19.85 -15.99 11.08
CA LYS A 180 -21.21 -15.55 11.38
C LYS A 180 -21.24 -14.24 12.19
N ALA A 181 -20.36 -14.08 13.18
CA ALA A 181 -20.26 -12.84 13.95
C ALA A 181 -19.80 -11.65 13.08
N ALA A 182 -18.83 -11.87 12.17
CA ALA A 182 -18.37 -10.86 11.22
C ALA A 182 -19.46 -10.46 10.23
N GLU A 183 -20.19 -11.42 9.67
CA GLU A 183 -21.32 -11.20 8.77
C GLU A 183 -22.44 -10.41 9.46
N THR A 184 -22.82 -10.83 10.69
CA THR A 184 -23.82 -10.12 11.49
C THR A 184 -23.42 -8.67 11.76
N LEU A 185 -22.15 -8.41 12.09
CA LEU A 185 -21.67 -7.03 12.26
C LEU A 185 -21.76 -6.23 10.95
N ALA A 186 -21.34 -6.83 9.83
CA ALA A 186 -21.40 -6.17 8.53
C ALA A 186 -22.85 -5.81 8.13
N GLU A 187 -23.81 -6.68 8.40
CA GLU A 187 -25.25 -6.41 8.17
C GLU A 187 -25.75 -5.26 9.06
N LYS A 188 -25.38 -5.26 10.34
CA LYS A 188 -25.74 -4.17 11.27
C LYS A 188 -25.17 -2.83 10.83
N LEU A 189 -23.89 -2.78 10.38
CA LEU A 189 -23.26 -1.57 9.85
C LEU A 189 -24.00 -1.05 8.62
N ARG A 190 -24.36 -1.92 7.67
CA ARG A 190 -25.17 -1.54 6.50
C ARG A 190 -26.55 -1.02 6.92
N GLY A 191 -27.18 -1.68 7.88
CA GLY A 191 -28.47 -1.27 8.44
C GLY A 191 -28.44 0.10 9.12
N LEU A 192 -27.29 0.49 9.68
CA LEU A 192 -27.04 1.82 10.25
C LEU A 192 -26.64 2.89 9.20
N GLY A 193 -26.59 2.52 7.92
CA GLY A 193 -26.27 3.45 6.83
C GLY A 193 -24.76 3.73 6.68
N CYS A 194 -23.88 2.86 7.17
CA CYS A 194 -22.44 2.98 6.90
C CYS A 194 -22.18 3.02 5.39
N PRO A 195 -21.49 4.05 4.85
CA PRO A 195 -21.43 4.29 3.41
C PRO A 195 -20.73 3.18 2.61
N ALA A 196 -19.77 2.50 3.24
CA ALA A 196 -19.09 1.35 2.64
C ALA A 196 -18.78 0.29 3.71
N VAL A 197 -19.14 -0.96 3.44
CA VAL A 197 -18.84 -2.10 4.31
C VAL A 197 -18.32 -3.24 3.44
N LYS A 198 -17.02 -3.53 3.53
CA LYS A 198 -16.38 -4.66 2.86
C LYS A 198 -16.13 -5.78 3.87
N LEU A 199 -16.50 -6.99 3.52
CA LEU A 199 -16.26 -8.21 4.31
C LEU A 199 -15.21 -9.05 3.59
N VAL A 200 -14.17 -9.51 4.30
CA VAL A 200 -13.04 -10.25 3.73
C VAL A 200 -12.74 -11.48 4.57
N ASP A 201 -12.68 -12.65 3.92
CA ASP A 201 -12.24 -13.92 4.51
C ASP A 201 -10.73 -14.08 4.27
N LEU A 202 -9.91 -13.77 5.28
CA LEU A 202 -8.44 -13.80 5.18
C LEU A 202 -7.85 -15.17 4.81
N ALA A 203 -8.63 -16.23 4.92
CA ALA A 203 -8.18 -17.58 4.54
C ALA A 203 -8.52 -17.96 3.09
N ARG A 204 -9.32 -17.14 2.37
CA ARG A 204 -9.84 -17.47 1.04
C ARG A 204 -9.70 -16.34 0.03
N ASP A 205 -9.77 -15.09 0.49
CA ASP A 205 -9.65 -13.91 -0.35
C ASP A 205 -8.16 -13.51 -0.50
N ASP A 206 -7.85 -12.67 -1.46
CA ASP A 206 -6.47 -12.20 -1.68
C ASP A 206 -5.97 -11.35 -0.51
N MET A 207 -4.87 -11.78 0.11
CA MET A 207 -4.28 -11.10 1.26
C MET A 207 -3.74 -9.70 0.90
N ALA A 208 -3.21 -9.50 -0.30
CA ALA A 208 -2.67 -8.21 -0.72
C ALA A 208 -3.80 -7.20 -0.94
N GLU A 209 -4.94 -7.62 -1.47
CA GLU A 209 -6.15 -6.79 -1.55
C GLU A 209 -6.68 -6.45 -0.15
N ALA A 210 -6.76 -7.42 0.75
CA ALA A 210 -7.21 -7.20 2.13
C ALA A 210 -6.34 -6.15 2.85
N VAL A 211 -5.01 -6.23 2.67
CA VAL A 211 -4.06 -5.26 3.20
C VAL A 211 -4.29 -3.87 2.60
N ALA A 212 -4.41 -3.77 1.27
CA ALA A 212 -4.66 -2.49 0.60
C ALA A 212 -5.99 -1.85 1.06
N ASP A 213 -7.04 -2.65 1.25
CA ASP A 213 -8.31 -2.20 1.78
C ASP A 213 -8.25 -1.72 3.24
N ALA A 214 -7.39 -2.30 4.08
CA ALA A 214 -7.19 -1.81 5.43
C ALA A 214 -6.64 -0.37 5.45
N PHE A 215 -5.83 -0.01 4.45
CA PHE A 215 -5.38 1.38 4.29
C PHE A 215 -6.41 2.28 3.58
N ARG A 216 -7.32 1.69 2.81
CA ARG A 216 -8.39 2.42 2.12
C ARG A 216 -9.43 2.99 3.06
N TYR A 217 -9.93 2.16 4.00
CA TYR A 217 -11.06 2.51 4.84
C TYR A 217 -10.65 3.23 6.12
N THR A 218 -11.55 4.08 6.64
CA THR A 218 -11.35 4.81 7.92
C THR A 218 -11.34 3.88 9.12
N LYS A 219 -12.06 2.76 9.03
CA LYS A 219 -12.24 1.83 10.15
C LYS A 219 -12.01 0.39 9.69
N ILE A 220 -11.48 -0.44 10.58
CA ILE A 220 -11.33 -1.87 10.34
C ILE A 220 -11.87 -2.67 11.53
N VAL A 221 -12.33 -3.88 11.27
CA VAL A 221 -12.67 -4.87 12.30
C VAL A 221 -11.81 -6.10 12.09
N LEU A 222 -11.16 -6.55 13.15
CA LEU A 222 -10.37 -7.77 13.20
C LEU A 222 -11.17 -8.84 13.93
N ALA A 223 -11.58 -9.90 13.23
CA ALA A 223 -12.38 -10.99 13.78
C ALA A 223 -11.63 -12.34 13.67
N SER A 224 -11.23 -12.93 14.78
CA SER A 224 -10.40 -14.14 14.79
C SER A 224 -10.75 -15.09 15.91
N PRO A 225 -10.69 -16.42 15.68
CA PRO A 225 -10.68 -17.37 16.78
C PRO A 225 -9.31 -17.38 17.47
N THR A 226 -9.33 -17.77 18.75
CA THR A 226 -8.14 -18.19 19.48
C THR A 226 -7.69 -19.56 18.96
N TYR A 227 -6.41 -19.67 18.63
CA TYR A 227 -5.79 -20.88 18.10
C TYR A 227 -4.41 -21.08 18.74
N ASN A 228 -4.18 -22.26 19.34
CA ASN A 228 -2.94 -22.59 20.06
C ASN A 228 -2.50 -21.52 21.10
N GLY A 229 -3.46 -20.96 21.84
CA GLY A 229 -3.17 -19.89 22.82
C GLY A 229 -2.78 -18.54 22.20
N ASP A 230 -3.10 -18.33 20.94
CA ASP A 230 -2.74 -17.15 20.16
C ASP A 230 -3.88 -16.80 19.17
N VAL A 231 -3.66 -15.85 18.27
CA VAL A 231 -4.55 -15.52 17.16
C VAL A 231 -4.39 -16.52 16.01
N PHE A 232 -5.44 -16.73 15.22
CA PHE A 232 -5.37 -17.64 14.08
C PHE A 232 -4.36 -17.15 13.02
N PRO A 233 -3.57 -18.04 12.37
CA PRO A 233 -2.43 -17.67 11.53
C PRO A 233 -2.72 -16.65 10.43
N PHE A 234 -3.82 -16.77 9.69
CA PHE A 234 -4.17 -15.80 8.64
C PHE A 234 -4.39 -14.39 9.18
N MET A 235 -5.01 -14.26 10.36
CA MET A 235 -5.17 -12.96 11.01
C MET A 235 -3.83 -12.43 11.52
N ARG A 236 -2.94 -13.30 12.02
CA ARG A 236 -1.58 -12.89 12.42
C ARG A 236 -0.83 -12.29 11.23
N THR A 237 -0.76 -13.03 10.12
CA THR A 237 -0.10 -12.58 8.88
C THR A 237 -0.68 -11.26 8.38
N PHE A 238 -2.01 -11.12 8.40
CA PHE A 238 -2.66 -9.87 8.01
C PHE A 238 -2.20 -8.68 8.87
N VAL A 239 -2.23 -8.81 10.20
CA VAL A 239 -1.83 -7.72 11.11
C VAL A 239 -0.33 -7.42 11.00
N GLU A 240 0.53 -8.44 10.81
CA GLU A 240 1.96 -8.26 10.54
C GLU A 240 2.17 -7.43 9.26
N HIS A 241 1.49 -7.75 8.18
CA HIS A 241 1.55 -6.96 6.94
C HIS A 241 1.08 -5.50 7.13
N LEU A 242 0.09 -5.26 7.99
CA LEU A 242 -0.33 -3.90 8.31
C LEU A 242 0.78 -3.12 9.05
N THR A 243 1.36 -3.74 10.09
CA THR A 243 2.36 -3.07 10.94
C THR A 243 3.68 -2.82 10.20
N GLU A 244 4.11 -3.74 9.33
CA GLU A 244 5.27 -3.59 8.46
C GLU A 244 5.16 -2.38 7.53
N ARG A 245 3.94 -1.95 7.18
CA ARG A 245 3.62 -0.84 6.28
C ARG A 245 3.22 0.45 7.01
N ASN A 246 3.55 0.55 8.30
CA ASN A 246 3.24 1.73 9.14
C ASN A 246 1.73 2.02 9.29
N PHE A 247 0.89 1.00 9.37
CA PHE A 247 -0.55 1.14 9.59
C PHE A 247 -0.86 2.05 10.79
N ARG A 248 -1.69 3.05 10.57
CA ARG A 248 -1.99 4.09 11.57
C ARG A 248 -3.28 4.85 11.26
N ARG A 249 -3.71 5.72 12.18
CA ARG A 249 -4.85 6.64 11.99
C ARG A 249 -6.14 5.91 11.66
N ARG A 250 -6.42 4.83 12.38
CA ARG A 250 -7.63 4.03 12.15
C ARG A 250 -8.36 3.71 13.44
N THR A 251 -9.67 3.60 13.32
CA THR A 251 -10.49 2.99 14.38
C THR A 251 -10.56 1.49 14.13
N VAL A 252 -10.29 0.69 15.18
CA VAL A 252 -10.20 -0.77 15.08
C VAL A 252 -11.24 -1.40 16.00
N GLY A 253 -12.22 -2.10 15.43
CA GLY A 253 -13.12 -3.00 16.16
C GLY A 253 -12.47 -4.38 16.33
N VAL A 254 -12.80 -5.09 17.40
CA VAL A 254 -12.22 -6.42 17.67
C VAL A 254 -13.31 -7.41 18.06
N ILE A 255 -13.32 -8.55 17.36
CA ILE A 255 -14.15 -9.72 17.66
C ILE A 255 -13.22 -10.91 17.87
N GLU A 256 -13.35 -11.57 19.01
CA GLU A 256 -12.67 -12.83 19.26
C GLU A 256 -13.64 -13.99 19.47
N ASN A 257 -13.16 -15.19 19.19
CA ASN A 257 -13.89 -16.42 19.52
C ASN A 257 -12.97 -17.41 20.24
N GLY A 258 -13.47 -17.99 21.32
CA GLY A 258 -12.72 -19.03 22.05
C GLY A 258 -13.60 -19.65 23.13
N SER A 259 -13.66 -21.00 23.15
CA SER A 259 -14.61 -21.72 24.03
C SER A 259 -14.27 -21.58 25.52
N TRP A 260 -13.00 -21.75 25.90
CA TRP A 260 -12.57 -21.79 27.32
C TRP A 260 -11.55 -20.72 27.72
N ALA A 261 -10.67 -20.30 26.80
CA ALA A 261 -9.61 -19.33 27.09
C ALA A 261 -9.39 -18.39 25.87
N PRO A 262 -10.34 -17.48 25.58
CA PRO A 262 -10.19 -16.54 24.47
C PRO A 262 -9.04 -15.57 24.77
N VAL A 263 -8.08 -15.46 23.84
CA VAL A 263 -6.92 -14.56 23.92
C VAL A 263 -6.66 -13.78 22.63
N ALA A 264 -7.39 -14.08 21.55
CA ALA A 264 -7.16 -13.49 20.24
C ALA A 264 -7.32 -11.95 20.27
N ALA A 265 -8.29 -11.41 21.02
CA ALA A 265 -8.46 -9.97 21.14
C ALA A 265 -7.26 -9.29 21.80
N LYS A 266 -6.73 -9.88 22.87
CA LYS A 266 -5.52 -9.37 23.52
C LYS A 266 -4.34 -9.38 22.56
N THR A 267 -4.13 -10.47 21.85
CA THR A 267 -3.03 -10.62 20.89
C THR A 267 -3.13 -9.60 19.75
N MET A 268 -4.30 -9.46 19.12
CA MET A 268 -4.51 -8.48 18.04
C MET A 268 -4.24 -7.04 18.51
N LYS A 269 -4.66 -6.68 19.71
CA LYS A 269 -4.39 -5.35 20.30
C LYS A 269 -2.89 -5.15 20.57
N GLN A 270 -2.21 -6.16 21.10
CA GLN A 270 -0.75 -6.12 21.34
C GLN A 270 0.04 -5.99 20.04
N MET A 271 -0.35 -6.68 18.98
CA MET A 271 0.30 -6.56 17.68
C MET A 271 0.23 -5.13 17.10
N LEU A 272 -0.81 -4.37 17.44
CA LEU A 272 -1.02 -2.99 16.99
C LEU A 272 -0.51 -1.93 18.00
N GLU A 273 0.08 -2.32 19.14
CA GLU A 273 0.44 -1.37 20.22
C GLU A 273 1.43 -0.27 19.80
N ASN A 274 2.30 -0.56 18.83
CA ASN A 274 3.26 0.39 18.28
C ASN A 274 2.73 1.16 17.06
N SER A 275 1.52 0.85 16.60
CA SER A 275 0.87 1.57 15.51
C SER A 275 0.32 2.92 16.00
N LYS A 276 0.69 4.00 15.31
CA LYS A 276 0.37 5.35 15.77
C LYS A 276 -1.11 5.69 15.53
N GLU A 277 -1.72 6.43 16.44
CA GLU A 277 -3.08 6.96 16.26
C GLU A 277 -4.12 5.87 15.97
N ILE A 278 -4.00 4.72 16.65
CA ILE A 278 -5.01 3.66 16.62
C ILE A 278 -5.97 3.86 17.80
N THR A 279 -7.28 3.87 17.50
CA THR A 279 -8.35 3.89 18.50
C THR A 279 -9.10 2.58 18.46
N PHE A 280 -9.22 1.90 19.60
CA PHE A 280 -10.02 0.68 19.68
C PHE A 280 -11.47 1.00 20.01
N ALA A 281 -12.39 0.65 19.10
CA ALA A 281 -13.83 0.77 19.31
C ALA A 281 -14.30 -0.17 20.42
N GLN A 282 -15.33 0.26 21.14
CA GLN A 282 -15.94 -0.53 22.22
C GLN A 282 -17.38 -0.90 21.85
N PRO A 283 -17.85 -2.06 22.31
CA PRO A 283 -17.15 -3.07 23.09
C PRO A 283 -16.22 -3.96 22.24
N THR A 284 -15.22 -4.62 22.85
CA THR A 284 -14.62 -5.83 22.27
C THR A 284 -15.65 -6.95 22.39
N VAL A 285 -15.95 -7.64 21.29
CA VAL A 285 -16.90 -8.74 21.26
C VAL A 285 -16.21 -10.07 21.52
N THR A 286 -16.61 -10.78 22.56
CA THR A 286 -16.09 -12.12 22.89
C THR A 286 -17.17 -13.17 22.69
N VAL A 287 -17.01 -13.97 21.63
CA VAL A 287 -17.90 -15.11 21.35
C VAL A 287 -17.30 -16.36 21.99
N ARG A 288 -18.12 -17.13 22.71
CA ARG A 288 -17.72 -18.41 23.29
C ARG A 288 -18.36 -19.54 22.50
N SER A 289 -17.62 -20.01 21.48
CA SER A 289 -18.06 -20.98 20.48
C SER A 289 -19.13 -20.43 19.55
N ALA A 290 -20.41 -20.49 19.90
CA ALA A 290 -21.54 -19.96 19.14
C ALA A 290 -22.01 -18.63 19.72
N MET A 291 -22.56 -17.75 18.87
CA MET A 291 -23.21 -16.51 19.30
C MET A 291 -24.47 -16.75 20.13
N ASN A 292 -24.70 -15.88 21.09
CA ASN A 292 -25.88 -15.82 21.92
C ASN A 292 -26.50 -14.40 21.96
N ALA A 293 -27.54 -14.17 22.72
CA ALA A 293 -28.21 -12.88 22.82
C ALA A 293 -27.31 -11.74 23.34
N GLU A 294 -26.36 -12.06 24.23
CA GLU A 294 -25.36 -11.08 24.70
C GLU A 294 -24.44 -10.64 23.59
N ASN A 295 -23.97 -11.59 22.78
CA ASN A 295 -23.09 -11.28 21.60
C ASN A 295 -23.85 -10.44 20.58
N GLU A 296 -25.14 -10.69 20.34
CA GLU A 296 -25.98 -9.86 19.47
C GLU A 296 -26.05 -8.40 19.97
N ALA A 297 -26.22 -8.20 21.30
CA ALA A 297 -26.20 -6.87 21.89
C ALA A 297 -24.82 -6.20 21.79
N GLN A 298 -23.73 -6.94 22.03
CA GLN A 298 -22.38 -6.44 21.88
C GLN A 298 -22.04 -6.05 20.41
N LEU A 299 -22.47 -6.85 19.44
CA LEU A 299 -22.31 -6.55 18.01
C LEU A 299 -23.11 -5.30 17.60
N SER A 300 -24.32 -5.12 18.15
CA SER A 300 -25.09 -3.89 17.91
C SER A 300 -24.37 -2.66 18.46
N ALA A 301 -23.88 -2.71 19.69
CA ALA A 301 -23.13 -1.61 20.29
C ALA A 301 -21.81 -1.31 19.54
N LEU A 302 -21.10 -2.35 19.09
CA LEU A 302 -19.89 -2.17 18.28
C LEU A 302 -20.23 -1.54 16.91
N ALA A 303 -21.31 -1.97 16.27
CA ALA A 303 -21.77 -1.38 15.01
C ALA A 303 -22.11 0.12 15.17
N GLU A 304 -22.82 0.50 16.23
CA GLU A 304 -23.13 1.90 16.55
C GLU A 304 -21.86 2.74 16.81
N ALA A 305 -20.86 2.16 17.46
CA ALA A 305 -19.58 2.82 17.70
C ALA A 305 -18.77 3.04 16.41
N LEU A 306 -18.89 2.11 15.45
CA LEU A 306 -18.19 2.17 14.16
C LEU A 306 -18.95 2.94 13.07
N ALA A 307 -20.28 3.10 13.19
CA ALA A 307 -21.09 3.84 12.24
C ALA A 307 -20.98 5.39 12.39
N LYS A 308 -20.47 5.84 13.53
CA LYS A 308 -20.20 7.27 13.83
C LYS A 308 -18.91 7.71 13.12
#